data_074a1e51e967b966bb89a39d52d660db
#
_entry.id   074a1e51e967b966bb89a39d52d660db
#
_cell.length_a   1.000
_cell.length_b   1.000
_cell.length_c   1.000
_cell.angle_alpha   90.00
_cell.angle_beta   90.00
_cell.angle_gamma   90.00
#
_symmetry.space_group_name_H-M   'P 1'
#
loop_
_entity.id
_entity.type
_entity.pdbx_description
1 polymer ?
#
loop_
_entity_poly.entity_id
_entity_poly.type
_entity_poly.pdbx_seq_one_letter_code
_entity_poly.pdbx_strand_id
1 'polypeptide(L)'
;MGKDVMIKLNHVQKKYPDFSMDCSLTVYPGMITGLIGANGEGKSTTFKLILGLIGKEAGEMEVLGKKRECSNDGKQPEKEILQQTGVVLAETGFGSYFTIHDIIPFLEDLYPEFEKDKFLQYCEEYKLPMNKKIKEFSTGMKRKLQIFAAITHKAKLLLLDEPTSGLDVVAREQMLTLLREYMETEGRSILISSHISSDLESLCDDIYMIDKGRIVLHENTDVLLDEYGLIKADEKQYELLDKQHILKVKKEQYGYSCLTDERAFYAENYPQLAIERGSVDKVITMMIKGEVL
;
A
#
# COMPACT_ATOMS: atom_id res chain seq x y z
N MET A 1 23.59 7.50 13.76
CA MET A 1 22.36 7.07 14.43
C MET A 1 21.47 6.49 13.34
N GLY A 2 21.19 5.17 13.37
CA GLY A 2 20.23 4.59 12.42
C GLY A 2 18.87 5.23 12.67
N LYS A 3 18.18 5.66 11.59
CA LYS A 3 16.79 6.09 11.74
C LYS A 3 15.99 4.88 12.24
N ASP A 4 15.19 5.05 13.28
CA ASP A 4 14.23 4.04 13.69
C ASP A 4 13.35 3.71 12.48
N VAL A 5 13.06 2.44 12.26
CA VAL A 5 12.22 1.99 11.16
C VAL A 5 11.01 1.24 11.71
N MET A 6 9.87 1.40 11.07
CA MET A 6 8.66 0.64 11.40
C MET A 6 8.68 -0.74 10.75
N ILE A 7 9.10 -0.78 9.50
CA ILE A 7 9.30 -2.01 8.73
C ILE A 7 10.57 -1.86 7.90
N LYS A 8 11.40 -2.90 7.88
CA LYS A 8 12.51 -3.02 6.95
C LYS A 8 12.54 -4.45 6.39
N LEU A 9 12.39 -4.54 5.10
CA LEU A 9 12.64 -5.76 4.32
C LEU A 9 13.89 -5.53 3.48
N ASN A 10 14.85 -6.45 3.55
CA ASN A 10 16.08 -6.41 2.79
C ASN A 10 16.27 -7.78 2.12
N HIS A 11 16.02 -7.82 0.80
CA HIS A 11 16.06 -9.03 -0.02
C HIS A 11 15.25 -10.18 0.59
N VAL A 12 14.06 -9.88 1.09
CA VAL A 12 13.17 -10.91 1.68
C VAL A 12 12.61 -11.78 0.57
N GLN A 13 12.94 -13.07 0.62
CA GLN A 13 12.58 -14.02 -0.41
C GLN A 13 11.50 -14.99 0.04
N LYS A 14 10.58 -15.27 -0.90
CA LYS A 14 9.55 -16.30 -0.78
C LYS A 14 9.34 -16.97 -2.13
N LYS A 15 9.25 -18.31 -2.13
CA LYS A 15 9.02 -19.10 -3.34
C LYS A 15 7.72 -19.89 -3.23
N TYR A 16 7.00 -19.93 -4.31
CA TYR A 16 5.86 -20.79 -4.59
C TYR A 16 6.12 -21.51 -5.91
N PRO A 17 5.36 -22.55 -6.26
CA PRO A 17 5.59 -23.29 -7.51
C PRO A 17 5.64 -22.38 -8.76
N ASP A 18 4.73 -21.40 -8.84
CA ASP A 18 4.57 -20.55 -10.02
C ASP A 18 4.93 -19.07 -9.75
N PHE A 19 5.47 -18.75 -8.56
CA PHE A 19 5.77 -17.37 -8.19
C PHE A 19 6.97 -17.30 -7.24
N SER A 20 7.86 -16.36 -7.49
CA SER A 20 8.98 -16.06 -6.58
C SER A 20 9.02 -14.56 -6.27
N MET A 21 9.29 -14.24 -5.01
CA MET A 21 9.42 -12.88 -4.52
C MET A 21 10.83 -12.63 -3.99
N ASP A 22 11.37 -11.44 -4.28
CA ASP A 22 12.58 -10.87 -3.67
C ASP A 22 12.29 -9.37 -3.46
N CYS A 23 11.85 -9.05 -2.24
CA CYS A 23 11.32 -7.73 -1.93
C CYS A 23 12.21 -6.99 -0.93
N SER A 24 12.51 -5.74 -1.27
CA SER A 24 13.18 -4.79 -0.37
C SER A 24 12.30 -3.54 -0.26
N LEU A 25 11.85 -3.21 0.96
CA LEU A 25 11.12 -1.97 1.25
C LEU A 25 11.38 -1.50 2.68
N THR A 26 11.18 -0.22 2.92
CA THR A 26 11.31 0.38 4.26
C THR A 26 10.13 1.30 4.51
N VAL A 27 9.51 1.17 5.69
CA VAL A 27 8.49 2.10 6.19
C VAL A 27 9.09 2.86 7.37
N TYR A 28 9.06 4.17 7.30
CA TYR A 28 9.59 5.04 8.36
C TYR A 28 8.48 5.50 9.31
N PRO A 29 8.82 5.84 10.58
CA PRO A 29 7.88 6.45 11.51
C PRO A 29 7.30 7.76 10.95
N GLY A 30 6.00 7.96 11.14
CA GLY A 30 5.31 9.17 10.69
C GLY A 30 4.95 9.18 9.21
N MET A 31 5.18 8.11 8.47
CA MET A 31 4.92 8.04 7.03
C MET A 31 3.77 7.09 6.67
N ILE A 32 3.08 7.43 5.60
CA ILE A 32 2.14 6.56 4.89
C ILE A 32 2.82 6.07 3.62
N THR A 33 3.18 4.80 3.60
CA THR A 33 3.86 4.16 2.46
C THR A 33 2.85 3.35 1.65
N GLY A 34 2.78 3.63 0.35
CA GLY A 34 1.96 2.90 -0.62
C GLY A 34 2.70 1.71 -1.23
N LEU A 35 2.02 0.58 -1.39
CA LEU A 35 2.51 -0.57 -2.15
C LEU A 35 1.56 -0.85 -3.31
N ILE A 36 1.99 -0.55 -4.54
CA ILE A 36 1.18 -0.70 -5.73
C ILE A 36 1.74 -1.79 -6.66
N GLY A 37 0.86 -2.46 -7.39
CA GLY A 37 1.19 -3.49 -8.36
C GLY A 37 -0.06 -4.22 -8.81
N ALA A 38 0.01 -4.97 -9.91
CA ALA A 38 -1.10 -5.76 -10.38
C ALA A 38 -1.47 -6.89 -9.39
N ASN A 39 -2.60 -7.55 -9.64
CA ASN A 39 -3.00 -8.70 -8.83
C ASN A 39 -2.03 -9.86 -9.09
N GLY A 40 -1.61 -10.53 -8.00
CA GLY A 40 -0.65 -11.63 -8.08
C GLY A 40 0.82 -11.23 -7.95
N GLU A 41 1.17 -9.94 -8.00
CA GLU A 41 2.56 -9.46 -7.99
C GLU A 41 3.27 -9.55 -6.62
N GLY A 42 2.57 -9.96 -5.55
CA GLY A 42 3.19 -10.21 -4.24
C GLY A 42 2.79 -9.23 -3.13
N LYS A 43 1.88 -8.28 -3.35
CA LYS A 43 1.42 -7.33 -2.32
C LYS A 43 0.93 -8.06 -1.06
N SER A 44 -0.09 -8.90 -1.17
CA SER A 44 -0.63 -9.65 -0.02
C SER A 44 0.38 -10.63 0.59
N THR A 45 1.31 -11.16 -0.22
CA THR A 45 2.42 -11.99 0.28
C THR A 45 3.35 -11.16 1.16
N THR A 46 3.66 -9.92 0.78
CA THR A 46 4.45 -8.98 1.58
C THR A 46 3.79 -8.73 2.93
N PHE A 47 2.49 -8.44 2.96
CA PHE A 47 1.74 -8.25 4.21
C PHE A 47 1.76 -9.52 5.10
N LYS A 48 1.52 -10.69 4.50
CA LYS A 48 1.55 -11.98 5.24
C LYS A 48 2.93 -12.28 5.83
N LEU A 49 4.02 -11.93 5.14
CA LEU A 49 5.40 -12.04 5.64
C LEU A 49 5.64 -11.09 6.81
N ILE A 50 5.29 -9.81 6.68
CA ILE A 50 5.44 -8.80 7.73
C ILE A 50 4.68 -9.23 9.00
N LEU A 51 3.48 -9.76 8.86
CA LEU A 51 2.68 -10.29 9.97
C LEU A 51 3.21 -11.61 10.53
N GLY A 52 4.12 -12.29 9.83
CA GLY A 52 4.61 -13.61 10.23
C GLY A 52 3.58 -14.73 10.06
N LEU A 53 2.57 -14.51 9.23
CA LEU A 53 1.58 -15.54 8.86
C LEU A 53 2.18 -16.60 7.94
N ILE A 54 3.24 -16.24 7.23
CA ILE A 54 4.06 -17.14 6.40
C ILE A 54 5.54 -16.88 6.67
N GLY A 55 6.37 -17.91 6.58
CA GLY A 55 7.82 -17.80 6.76
C GLY A 55 8.52 -17.32 5.48
N LYS A 56 9.55 -16.48 5.65
CA LYS A 56 10.50 -16.13 4.59
C LYS A 56 11.55 -17.24 4.40
N GLU A 57 12.15 -17.33 3.23
CA GLU A 57 13.21 -18.31 2.92
C GLU A 57 14.61 -17.70 3.04
N ALA A 58 14.76 -16.42 2.74
CA ALA A 58 16.00 -15.68 2.85
C ALA A 58 15.76 -14.19 3.10
N GLY A 59 16.84 -13.44 3.26
CA GLY A 59 16.82 -12.00 3.48
C GLY A 59 16.65 -11.62 4.95
N GLU A 60 16.68 -10.33 5.22
CA GLU A 60 16.52 -9.78 6.56
C GLU A 60 15.18 -9.03 6.67
N MET A 61 14.54 -9.17 7.82
CA MET A 61 13.29 -8.49 8.11
C MET A 61 13.28 -7.96 9.54
N GLU A 62 12.87 -6.70 9.67
CA GLU A 62 12.66 -6.03 10.96
C GLU A 62 11.29 -5.37 10.95
N VAL A 63 10.53 -5.55 12.03
CA VAL A 63 9.20 -4.97 12.23
C VAL A 63 9.11 -4.42 13.64
N LEU A 64 8.79 -3.14 13.79
CA LEU A 64 8.72 -2.43 15.08
C LEU A 64 9.99 -2.64 15.93
N GLY A 65 11.17 -2.53 15.30
CA GLY A 65 12.48 -2.70 15.94
C GLY A 65 12.87 -4.14 16.27
N LYS A 66 12.05 -5.13 15.91
CA LYS A 66 12.34 -6.54 16.15
C LYS A 66 12.73 -7.26 14.86
N LYS A 67 13.91 -7.87 14.88
CA LYS A 67 14.37 -8.73 13.77
C LYS A 67 13.56 -10.03 13.75
N ARG A 68 13.12 -10.42 12.55
CA ARG A 68 12.43 -11.69 12.33
C ARG A 68 13.36 -12.69 11.63
N GLU A 69 13.54 -13.82 12.26
CA GLU A 69 14.32 -14.93 11.69
C GLU A 69 13.50 -15.69 10.63
N CYS A 70 14.21 -16.48 9.81
CA CYS A 70 13.56 -17.43 8.91
C CYS A 70 12.92 -18.53 9.78
N SER A 71 11.62 -18.57 9.87
CA SER A 71 10.95 -19.65 10.59
C SER A 71 9.98 -20.38 9.68
N ASN A 72 10.38 -21.57 9.24
CA ASN A 72 9.45 -22.63 8.86
C ASN A 72 8.99 -23.43 10.10
N ASP A 73 9.38 -23.01 11.30
CA ASP A 73 9.30 -23.79 12.54
C ASP A 73 7.94 -23.70 13.26
N GLY A 74 6.88 -23.18 12.58
CA GLY A 74 5.55 -23.09 13.20
C GLY A 74 5.46 -22.13 14.40
N LYS A 75 6.47 -21.29 14.60
CA LYS A 75 6.44 -20.25 15.64
C LYS A 75 5.31 -19.27 15.33
N GLN A 76 4.44 -19.07 16.30
CA GLN A 76 3.37 -18.08 16.20
C GLN A 76 3.95 -16.67 16.05
N PRO A 77 3.24 -15.76 15.35
CA PRO A 77 3.60 -14.36 15.28
C PRO A 77 3.82 -13.78 16.69
N GLU A 78 4.82 -12.93 16.84
CA GLU A 78 5.10 -12.31 18.13
C GLU A 78 3.92 -11.47 18.60
N LYS A 79 3.30 -11.86 19.71
CA LYS A 79 2.10 -11.22 20.29
C LYS A 79 2.28 -9.70 20.43
N GLU A 80 3.45 -9.25 20.86
CA GLU A 80 3.75 -7.83 21.06
C GLU A 80 3.72 -7.02 19.75
N ILE A 81 4.16 -7.60 18.62
CA ILE A 81 4.06 -6.94 17.31
C ILE A 81 2.61 -6.86 16.87
N LEU A 82 1.85 -7.96 17.00
CA LEU A 82 0.45 -7.99 16.65
C LEU A 82 -0.40 -7.01 17.46
N GLN A 83 -0.11 -6.85 18.75
CA GLN A 83 -0.81 -5.89 19.62
C GLN A 83 -0.54 -4.43 19.27
N GLN A 84 0.58 -4.12 18.63
CA GLN A 84 0.92 -2.78 18.16
C GLN A 84 0.62 -2.57 16.67
N THR A 85 0.03 -3.57 16.00
CA THR A 85 -0.26 -3.51 14.57
C THR A 85 -1.76 -3.66 14.31
N GLY A 86 -2.35 -2.67 13.70
CA GLY A 86 -3.72 -2.75 13.15
C GLY A 86 -3.69 -3.38 11.77
N VAL A 87 -4.58 -4.35 11.52
CA VAL A 87 -4.50 -5.18 10.31
C VAL A 87 -5.83 -5.21 9.58
N VAL A 88 -5.79 -4.92 8.29
CA VAL A 88 -6.88 -5.18 7.33
C VAL A 88 -6.31 -5.96 6.17
N LEU A 89 -6.71 -7.22 6.00
CA LEU A 89 -6.32 -8.04 4.87
C LEU A 89 -7.51 -8.28 3.93
N ALA A 90 -7.22 -8.43 2.63
CA ALA A 90 -8.24 -8.57 1.60
C ALA A 90 -9.15 -9.80 1.82
N GLU A 91 -8.57 -10.92 2.26
CA GLU A 91 -9.23 -12.22 2.36
C GLU A 91 -9.65 -12.60 3.79
N THR A 92 -9.38 -11.76 4.78
CA THR A 92 -9.65 -12.06 6.19
C THR A 92 -10.73 -11.15 6.76
N GLY A 93 -11.33 -11.58 7.86
CA GLY A 93 -12.34 -10.79 8.55
C GLY A 93 -12.86 -11.51 9.79
N PHE A 94 -13.82 -10.89 10.44
CA PHE A 94 -14.48 -11.45 11.60
C PHE A 94 -15.38 -12.63 11.21
N GLY A 95 -15.59 -13.54 12.15
CA GLY A 95 -16.44 -14.71 11.96
C GLY A 95 -17.84 -14.33 11.46
N SER A 96 -18.29 -14.98 10.39
CA SER A 96 -19.50 -14.63 9.65
C SER A 96 -20.80 -14.65 10.48
N TYR A 97 -20.83 -15.40 11.57
CA TYR A 97 -22.01 -15.56 12.44
C TYR A 97 -22.03 -14.64 13.66
N PHE A 98 -20.96 -13.88 13.90
CA PHE A 98 -20.87 -12.89 14.96
C PHE A 98 -21.62 -11.60 14.61
N THR A 99 -22.10 -10.90 15.62
CA THR A 99 -22.54 -9.51 15.57
C THR A 99 -21.38 -8.60 15.98
N ILE A 100 -21.53 -7.26 15.87
CA ILE A 100 -20.55 -6.32 16.39
C ILE A 100 -20.36 -6.51 17.91
N HIS A 101 -21.42 -6.74 18.65
CA HIS A 101 -21.33 -6.99 20.10
C HIS A 101 -20.55 -8.25 20.44
N ASP A 102 -20.66 -9.30 19.64
CA ASP A 102 -19.97 -10.56 19.89
C ASP A 102 -18.46 -10.47 19.67
N ILE A 103 -17.98 -9.54 18.81
CA ILE A 103 -16.53 -9.40 18.55
C ILE A 103 -15.82 -8.52 19.58
N ILE A 104 -16.54 -7.67 20.33
CA ILE A 104 -15.95 -6.76 21.31
C ILE A 104 -15.12 -7.50 22.38
N PRO A 105 -15.63 -8.56 23.05
CA PRO A 105 -14.84 -9.30 24.04
C PRO A 105 -13.53 -9.87 23.47
N PHE A 106 -13.52 -10.29 22.20
CA PHE A 106 -12.31 -10.78 21.54
C PHE A 106 -11.30 -9.65 21.29
N LEU A 107 -11.78 -8.45 20.92
CA LEU A 107 -10.92 -7.29 20.73
C LEU A 107 -10.33 -6.81 22.09
N GLU A 108 -11.12 -6.81 23.16
CA GLU A 108 -10.67 -6.47 24.53
C GLU A 108 -9.61 -7.48 25.04
N ASP A 109 -9.72 -8.76 24.70
CA ASP A 109 -8.75 -9.80 25.09
C ASP A 109 -7.46 -9.74 24.27
N LEU A 110 -7.57 -9.48 22.96
CA LEU A 110 -6.43 -9.44 22.05
C LEU A 110 -5.60 -8.16 22.21
N TYR A 111 -6.27 -7.03 22.42
CA TYR A 111 -5.65 -5.71 22.41
C TYR A 111 -5.82 -4.99 23.75
N PRO A 112 -4.78 -4.96 24.62
CA PRO A 112 -4.86 -4.31 25.93
C PRO A 112 -5.23 -2.82 25.87
N GLU A 113 -4.91 -2.13 24.77
CA GLU A 113 -5.19 -0.71 24.54
C GLU A 113 -6.46 -0.48 23.70
N PHE A 114 -7.38 -1.47 23.63
CA PHE A 114 -8.61 -1.33 22.83
C PHE A 114 -9.56 -0.28 23.42
N GLU A 115 -9.92 0.69 22.60
CA GLU A 115 -10.80 1.81 22.95
C GLU A 115 -12.25 1.47 22.53
N LYS A 116 -12.93 0.65 23.33
CA LYS A 116 -14.28 0.15 23.08
C LYS A 116 -15.28 1.26 22.73
N ASP A 117 -15.30 2.34 23.51
CA ASP A 117 -16.27 3.41 23.30
C ASP A 117 -16.06 4.11 21.95
N LYS A 118 -14.79 4.32 21.57
CA LYS A 118 -14.44 4.88 20.26
C LYS A 118 -14.80 3.94 19.12
N PHE A 119 -14.58 2.64 19.29
CA PHE A 119 -15.00 1.64 18.31
C PHE A 119 -16.51 1.64 18.09
N LEU A 120 -17.29 1.66 19.16
CA LEU A 120 -18.75 1.76 19.10
C LEU A 120 -19.22 3.06 18.47
N GLN A 121 -18.59 4.18 18.83
CA GLN A 121 -18.87 5.48 18.23
C GLN A 121 -18.69 5.44 16.70
N TYR A 122 -17.58 4.89 16.19
CA TYR A 122 -17.39 4.74 14.75
C TYR A 122 -18.46 3.83 14.12
N CYS A 123 -18.82 2.72 14.77
CA CYS A 123 -19.86 1.83 14.26
C CYS A 123 -21.21 2.54 14.13
N GLU A 124 -21.56 3.39 15.08
CA GLU A 124 -22.81 4.17 15.08
C GLU A 124 -22.77 5.30 14.03
N GLU A 125 -21.68 6.10 14.02
CA GLU A 125 -21.48 7.23 13.09
C GLU A 125 -21.56 6.77 11.63
N TYR A 126 -20.91 5.63 11.33
CA TYR A 126 -20.91 5.05 9.99
C TYR A 126 -22.10 4.09 9.74
N LYS A 127 -23.09 4.09 10.64
CA LYS A 127 -24.37 3.37 10.53
C LYS A 127 -24.20 1.87 10.30
N LEU A 128 -23.25 1.23 10.96
CA LEU A 128 -23.13 -0.23 10.92
C LEU A 128 -24.26 -0.87 11.76
N PRO A 129 -24.89 -1.94 11.26
CA PRO A 129 -26.02 -2.59 11.98
C PRO A 129 -25.51 -3.43 13.15
N MET A 130 -25.58 -2.90 14.35
CA MET A 130 -25.03 -3.46 15.59
C MET A 130 -25.47 -4.90 15.91
N ASN A 131 -26.75 -5.20 15.60
CA ASN A 131 -27.39 -6.48 15.96
C ASN A 131 -27.48 -7.49 14.81
N LYS A 132 -27.04 -7.13 13.59
CA LYS A 132 -27.01 -8.07 12.46
C LYS A 132 -25.72 -8.88 12.46
N LYS A 133 -25.81 -10.09 11.93
CA LYS A 133 -24.64 -10.96 11.74
C LYS A 133 -23.75 -10.40 10.63
N ILE A 134 -22.44 -10.51 10.79
CA ILE A 134 -21.44 -9.98 9.84
C ILE A 134 -21.60 -10.58 8.44
N LYS A 135 -22.15 -11.80 8.31
CA LYS A 135 -22.48 -12.36 6.98
C LYS A 135 -23.53 -11.55 6.20
N GLU A 136 -24.35 -10.77 6.89
CA GLU A 136 -25.38 -9.92 6.29
C GLU A 136 -24.86 -8.52 5.90
N PHE A 137 -23.59 -8.24 6.25
CA PHE A 137 -22.95 -6.98 5.89
C PHE A 137 -22.55 -6.99 4.42
N SER A 138 -22.70 -5.84 3.77
CA SER A 138 -22.07 -5.61 2.47
C SER A 138 -20.53 -5.66 2.60
N THR A 139 -19.83 -5.82 1.48
CA THR A 139 -18.37 -5.78 1.45
C THR A 139 -17.84 -4.50 2.08
N GLY A 140 -18.45 -3.35 1.74
CA GLY A 140 -18.07 -2.06 2.33
C GLY A 140 -18.29 -1.98 3.84
N MET A 141 -19.40 -2.52 4.36
CA MET A 141 -19.64 -2.56 5.80
C MET A 141 -18.63 -3.43 6.54
N LYS A 142 -18.26 -4.59 5.96
CA LYS A 142 -17.21 -5.45 6.50
C LYS A 142 -15.87 -4.74 6.53
N ARG A 143 -15.53 -4.00 5.48
CA ARG A 143 -14.29 -3.26 5.37
C ARG A 143 -14.21 -2.14 6.41
N LYS A 144 -15.29 -1.35 6.56
CA LYS A 144 -15.39 -0.34 7.62
C LYS A 144 -15.17 -0.94 9.00
N LEU A 145 -15.85 -2.05 9.32
CA LEU A 145 -15.70 -2.73 10.61
C LEU A 145 -14.25 -3.16 10.88
N GLN A 146 -13.55 -3.70 9.88
CA GLN A 146 -12.15 -4.08 9.98
C GLN A 146 -11.24 -2.88 10.27
N ILE A 147 -11.46 -1.76 9.54
CA ILE A 147 -10.69 -0.53 9.73
C ILE A 147 -10.91 0.02 11.14
N PHE A 148 -12.16 0.08 11.63
CA PHE A 148 -12.45 0.57 12.98
C PHE A 148 -11.76 -0.27 14.05
N ALA A 149 -11.80 -1.60 13.93
CA ALA A 149 -11.07 -2.46 14.84
C ALA A 149 -9.54 -2.23 14.78
N ALA A 150 -9.00 -1.99 13.58
CA ALA A 150 -7.57 -1.77 13.38
C ALA A 150 -7.06 -0.45 13.99
N ILE A 151 -7.87 0.61 14.01
CA ILE A 151 -7.45 1.95 14.48
C ILE A 151 -7.77 2.23 15.94
N THR A 152 -8.64 1.42 16.58
CA THR A 152 -9.14 1.68 17.94
C THR A 152 -8.41 0.92 19.05
N HIS A 153 -7.24 0.37 18.79
CA HIS A 153 -6.40 -0.25 19.80
C HIS A 153 -5.00 0.40 19.91
N LYS A 154 -4.91 1.68 19.56
CA LYS A 154 -3.67 2.48 19.63
C LYS A 154 -2.49 1.84 18.88
N ALA A 155 -2.76 1.16 17.79
CA ALA A 155 -1.73 0.59 16.94
C ALA A 155 -0.71 1.67 16.53
N LYS A 156 0.57 1.32 16.49
CA LYS A 156 1.64 2.18 15.95
C LYS A 156 1.81 2.01 14.46
N LEU A 157 1.45 0.85 13.95
CA LEU A 157 1.58 0.47 12.55
C LEU A 157 0.23 -0.04 12.04
N LEU A 158 -0.25 0.50 10.93
CA LEU A 158 -1.35 -0.10 10.19
C LEU A 158 -0.83 -0.84 8.96
N LEU A 159 -1.31 -2.05 8.77
CA LEU A 159 -1.08 -2.87 7.58
C LEU A 159 -2.42 -3.07 6.86
N LEU A 160 -2.60 -2.37 5.75
CA LEU A 160 -3.89 -2.25 5.06
C LEU A 160 -3.78 -2.81 3.64
N ASP A 161 -4.28 -4.03 3.42
CA ASP A 161 -4.31 -4.66 2.10
C ASP A 161 -5.65 -4.39 1.43
N GLU A 162 -5.65 -3.49 0.42
CA GLU A 162 -6.83 -3.06 -0.35
C GLU A 162 -8.00 -2.53 0.53
N PRO A 163 -7.75 -1.59 1.48
CA PRO A 163 -8.76 -1.21 2.48
C PRO A 163 -9.97 -0.49 1.90
N THR A 164 -9.86 0.12 0.73
CA THR A 164 -10.92 0.88 0.05
C THR A 164 -11.65 0.09 -1.02
N SER A 165 -11.21 -1.14 -1.29
CA SER A 165 -11.82 -1.99 -2.32
C SER A 165 -13.27 -2.32 -1.98
N GLY A 166 -14.17 -2.13 -2.97
CA GLY A 166 -15.61 -2.39 -2.81
C GLY A 166 -16.38 -1.32 -2.04
N LEU A 167 -15.75 -0.17 -1.74
CA LEU A 167 -16.42 1.02 -1.23
C LEU A 167 -16.93 1.89 -2.39
N ASP A 168 -18.08 2.54 -2.21
CA ASP A 168 -18.48 3.64 -3.06
C ASP A 168 -17.58 4.88 -2.83
N VAL A 169 -17.68 5.87 -3.72
CA VAL A 169 -16.83 7.07 -3.70
C VAL A 169 -16.88 7.81 -2.36
N VAL A 170 -18.08 7.95 -1.78
CA VAL A 170 -18.26 8.68 -0.52
C VAL A 170 -17.67 7.90 0.65
N ALA A 171 -17.97 6.62 0.75
CA ALA A 171 -17.43 5.75 1.80
C ALA A 171 -15.90 5.64 1.71
N ARG A 172 -15.35 5.62 0.48
CA ARG A 172 -13.91 5.60 0.23
C ARG A 172 -13.24 6.86 0.76
N GLU A 173 -13.75 8.05 0.40
CA GLU A 173 -13.19 9.32 0.89
C GLU A 173 -13.27 9.43 2.42
N GLN A 174 -14.37 8.99 3.01
CA GLN A 174 -14.49 8.91 4.47
C GLN A 174 -13.40 8.04 5.11
N MET A 175 -13.06 6.89 4.50
CA MET A 175 -12.00 6.02 5.02
C MET A 175 -10.62 6.63 4.86
N LEU A 176 -10.34 7.30 3.73
CA LEU A 176 -9.08 8.01 3.53
C LEU A 176 -8.92 9.15 4.54
N THR A 177 -9.98 9.91 4.81
CA THR A 177 -9.99 10.95 5.85
C THR A 177 -9.69 10.36 7.23
N LEU A 178 -10.34 9.25 7.59
CA LEU A 178 -10.09 8.56 8.85
C LEU A 178 -8.64 8.08 9.01
N LEU A 179 -8.01 7.64 7.91
CA LEU A 179 -6.60 7.26 7.92
C LEU A 179 -5.68 8.47 8.08
N ARG A 180 -6.02 9.63 7.50
CA ARG A 180 -5.27 10.89 7.74
C ARG A 180 -5.37 11.31 9.21
N GLU A 181 -6.57 11.30 9.79
CA GLU A 181 -6.80 11.59 11.22
C GLU A 181 -6.03 10.63 12.14
N TYR A 182 -5.96 9.34 11.77
CA TYR A 182 -5.14 8.38 12.51
C TYR A 182 -3.66 8.80 12.54
N MET A 183 -3.12 9.35 11.45
CA MET A 183 -1.74 9.80 11.35
C MET A 183 -1.42 11.10 12.11
N GLU A 184 -2.41 11.86 12.55
CA GLU A 184 -2.19 13.06 13.39
C GLU A 184 -1.53 12.74 14.73
N THR A 185 -1.58 11.49 15.17
CA THR A 185 -0.88 11.04 16.38
C THR A 185 0.57 10.67 16.04
N GLU A 186 1.52 11.34 16.65
CA GLU A 186 2.94 11.12 16.45
C GLU A 186 3.38 9.65 16.67
N GLY A 187 4.31 9.18 15.86
CA GLY A 187 4.88 7.83 15.93
C GLY A 187 4.02 6.73 15.29
N ARG A 188 2.92 7.08 14.65
CA ARG A 188 2.12 6.15 13.84
C ARG A 188 2.62 6.09 12.41
N SER A 189 2.35 4.97 11.73
CA SER A 189 2.69 4.77 10.33
C SER A 189 1.72 3.80 9.68
N ILE A 190 1.61 3.91 8.36
CA ILE A 190 0.73 3.04 7.56
C ILE A 190 1.54 2.44 6.41
N LEU A 191 1.39 1.14 6.18
CA LEU A 191 1.69 0.49 4.91
C LEU A 191 0.37 0.08 4.28
N ILE A 192 0.05 0.65 3.12
CA ILE A 192 -1.22 0.43 2.43
C ILE A 192 -0.99 -0.11 1.03
N SER A 193 -1.72 -1.15 0.63
CA SER A 193 -1.82 -1.51 -0.77
C SER A 193 -3.12 -1.00 -1.39
N SER A 194 -3.06 -0.60 -2.64
CA SER A 194 -4.24 -0.31 -3.44
C SER A 194 -3.98 -0.57 -4.92
N HIS A 195 -5.02 -0.96 -5.65
CA HIS A 195 -5.03 -0.95 -7.12
C HIS A 195 -5.66 0.35 -7.66
N ILE A 196 -6.10 1.25 -6.78
CA ILE A 196 -6.67 2.54 -7.11
C ILE A 196 -5.58 3.58 -6.84
N SER A 197 -4.90 4.01 -7.88
CA SER A 197 -3.76 4.93 -7.81
C SER A 197 -4.12 6.27 -7.17
N SER A 198 -5.31 6.81 -7.43
CA SER A 198 -5.75 8.06 -6.83
C SER A 198 -5.87 8.01 -5.30
N ASP A 199 -6.07 6.83 -4.69
CA ASP A 199 -6.03 6.70 -3.22
C ASP A 199 -4.61 6.91 -2.71
N LEU A 200 -3.64 6.31 -3.40
CA LEU A 200 -2.23 6.42 -3.03
C LEU A 200 -1.71 7.84 -3.29
N GLU A 201 -2.05 8.45 -4.43
CA GLU A 201 -1.70 9.84 -4.75
C GLU A 201 -2.19 10.84 -3.69
N SER A 202 -3.37 10.58 -3.11
CA SER A 202 -3.98 11.50 -2.14
C SER A 202 -3.57 11.24 -0.70
N LEU A 203 -3.01 10.06 -0.39
CA LEU A 203 -2.78 9.61 0.98
C LEU A 203 -1.31 9.36 1.30
N CYS A 204 -0.52 8.82 0.35
CA CYS A 204 0.82 8.31 0.63
C CYS A 204 1.91 9.37 0.47
N ASP A 205 2.90 9.33 1.35
CA ASP A 205 4.11 10.15 1.27
C ASP A 205 5.09 9.56 0.25
N ASP A 206 5.20 8.23 0.19
CA ASP A 206 6.02 7.52 -0.79
C ASP A 206 5.30 6.26 -1.33
N ILE A 207 5.72 5.81 -2.50
CA ILE A 207 5.11 4.68 -3.19
C ILE A 207 6.18 3.69 -3.66
N TYR A 208 6.00 2.43 -3.29
CA TYR A 208 6.73 1.29 -3.83
C TYR A 208 5.89 0.61 -4.89
N MET A 209 6.47 0.39 -6.07
CA MET A 209 5.86 -0.42 -7.13
C MET A 209 6.47 -1.81 -7.14
N ILE A 210 5.61 -2.83 -6.99
CA ILE A 210 6.01 -4.23 -7.08
C ILE A 210 5.53 -4.84 -8.41
N ASP A 211 6.43 -5.51 -9.12
CA ASP A 211 6.16 -6.27 -10.34
C ASP A 211 6.92 -7.60 -10.27
N LYS A 212 6.23 -8.70 -10.56
CA LYS A 212 6.78 -10.07 -10.51
C LYS A 212 7.59 -10.37 -9.24
N GLY A 213 7.08 -9.92 -8.10
CA GLY A 213 7.69 -10.14 -6.80
C GLY A 213 8.89 -9.28 -6.48
N ARG A 214 9.20 -8.25 -7.27
CA ARG A 214 10.33 -7.34 -7.06
C ARG A 214 9.89 -5.89 -7.01
N ILE A 215 10.53 -5.09 -6.18
CA ILE A 215 10.34 -3.65 -6.23
C ILE A 215 11.06 -3.11 -7.47
N VAL A 216 10.31 -2.48 -8.35
CA VAL A 216 10.80 -1.92 -9.61
C VAL A 216 10.86 -0.40 -9.60
N LEU A 217 10.19 0.24 -8.64
CA LEU A 217 10.24 1.69 -8.41
C LEU A 217 9.99 1.95 -6.92
N HIS A 218 10.69 2.93 -6.38
CA HIS A 218 10.39 3.57 -5.09
C HIS A 218 10.62 5.06 -5.24
N GLU A 219 9.60 5.86 -4.98
CA GLU A 219 9.69 7.32 -5.09
C GLU A 219 8.70 8.02 -4.17
N ASN A 220 9.02 9.26 -3.78
CA ASN A 220 8.08 10.13 -3.09
C ASN A 220 6.90 10.47 -4.01
N THR A 221 5.71 10.54 -3.44
CA THR A 221 4.49 10.80 -4.21
C THR A 221 4.53 12.16 -4.91
N ASP A 222 5.03 13.20 -4.23
CA ASP A 222 5.16 14.54 -4.82
C ASP A 222 6.11 14.54 -6.01
N VAL A 223 7.24 13.83 -5.92
CA VAL A 223 8.19 13.66 -7.03
C VAL A 223 7.54 12.97 -8.22
N LEU A 224 6.79 11.88 -7.99
CA LEU A 224 6.05 11.20 -9.06
C LEU A 224 5.03 12.10 -9.76
N LEU A 225 4.41 13.01 -9.02
CA LEU A 225 3.40 13.91 -9.55
C LEU A 225 4.01 15.16 -10.24
N ASP A 226 5.13 15.68 -9.74
CA ASP A 226 5.69 16.95 -10.20
C ASP A 226 6.84 16.80 -11.19
N GLU A 227 7.73 15.83 -10.99
CA GLU A 227 8.93 15.65 -11.80
C GLU A 227 8.74 14.64 -12.92
N TYR A 228 7.90 13.62 -12.72
CA TYR A 228 7.62 12.68 -13.79
C TYR A 228 6.70 13.27 -14.85
N GLY A 229 6.91 12.82 -16.10
CA GLY A 229 6.11 13.24 -17.24
C GLY A 229 5.99 12.16 -18.30
N LEU A 230 4.91 12.23 -19.08
CA LEU A 230 4.68 11.38 -20.24
C LEU A 230 4.76 12.24 -21.51
N ILE A 231 5.84 12.10 -22.24
CA ILE A 231 6.08 12.79 -23.51
C ILE A 231 5.36 12.01 -24.61
N LYS A 232 4.56 12.72 -25.41
CA LYS A 232 3.94 12.19 -26.64
C LYS A 232 4.70 12.77 -27.83
N ALA A 233 5.30 11.90 -28.62
CA ALA A 233 6.10 12.29 -29.78
C ALA A 233 5.70 11.49 -31.02
N ASP A 234 5.61 12.15 -32.17
CA ASP A 234 5.55 11.45 -33.46
C ASP A 234 6.92 10.81 -33.80
N GLU A 235 7.00 10.09 -34.92
CA GLU A 235 8.21 9.36 -35.30
C GLU A 235 9.42 10.30 -35.49
N LYS A 236 9.22 11.49 -36.14
CA LYS A 236 10.26 12.47 -36.37
C LYS A 236 10.70 13.18 -35.06
N GLN A 237 9.73 13.53 -34.24
CA GLN A 237 9.99 14.13 -32.93
C GLN A 237 10.77 13.16 -32.02
N TYR A 238 10.43 11.88 -32.05
CA TYR A 238 11.13 10.87 -31.25
C TYR A 238 12.57 10.63 -31.72
N GLU A 239 12.83 10.69 -33.03
CA GLU A 239 14.21 10.60 -33.57
C GLU A 239 15.11 11.74 -33.08
N LEU A 240 14.56 12.95 -32.98
CA LEU A 240 15.26 14.16 -32.54
C LEU A 240 15.28 14.35 -31.01
N LEU A 241 14.55 13.56 -30.29
CA LEU A 241 14.43 13.67 -28.84
C LEU A 241 15.75 13.24 -28.17
N ASP A 242 16.25 14.05 -27.24
CA ASP A 242 17.28 13.60 -26.31
C ASP A 242 16.71 12.50 -25.40
N LYS A 243 17.40 11.38 -25.34
CA LYS A 243 16.96 10.19 -24.64
C LYS A 243 17.63 10.01 -23.28
N GLN A 244 18.46 10.95 -22.85
CA GLN A 244 19.27 10.84 -21.63
C GLN A 244 18.41 10.63 -20.37
N HIS A 245 17.24 11.29 -20.30
CA HIS A 245 16.30 11.21 -19.16
C HIS A 245 15.02 10.46 -19.50
N ILE A 246 15.06 9.57 -20.50
CA ILE A 246 13.94 8.70 -20.83
C ILE A 246 14.12 7.35 -20.09
N LEU A 247 13.21 7.07 -19.16
CA LEU A 247 13.21 5.86 -18.37
C LEU A 247 12.61 4.67 -19.14
N LYS A 248 11.53 4.92 -19.87
CA LYS A 248 10.77 3.92 -20.60
C LYS A 248 10.18 4.49 -21.87
N VAL A 249 10.09 3.67 -22.90
CA VAL A 249 9.48 4.01 -24.18
C VAL A 249 8.43 2.96 -24.54
N LYS A 250 7.32 3.42 -25.10
CA LYS A 250 6.29 2.55 -25.65
C LYS A 250 5.90 3.06 -27.02
N LYS A 251 5.98 2.18 -28.04
CA LYS A 251 5.47 2.48 -29.36
C LYS A 251 3.94 2.43 -29.34
N GLU A 252 3.30 3.51 -29.79
CA GLU A 252 1.86 3.65 -29.93
C GLU A 252 1.46 3.60 -31.43
N GLN A 253 0.16 3.65 -31.72
CA GLN A 253 -0.33 3.61 -33.10
C GLN A 253 0.17 4.78 -33.98
N TYR A 254 0.36 5.95 -33.38
CA TYR A 254 0.74 7.20 -34.05
C TYR A 254 1.97 7.88 -33.45
N GLY A 255 2.97 7.08 -33.04
CA GLY A 255 4.20 7.62 -32.46
C GLY A 255 4.66 6.89 -31.20
N TYR A 256 5.22 7.63 -30.27
CA TYR A 256 5.83 7.11 -29.07
C TYR A 256 5.32 7.81 -27.81
N SER A 257 5.16 7.05 -26.74
CA SER A 257 5.01 7.54 -25.39
C SER A 257 6.31 7.30 -24.64
N CYS A 258 6.91 8.35 -24.09
CA CYS A 258 8.18 8.26 -23.36
C CYS A 258 7.97 8.72 -21.92
N LEU A 259 8.30 7.88 -20.95
CA LEU A 259 8.31 8.25 -19.53
C LEU A 259 9.64 8.92 -19.18
N THR A 260 9.57 10.04 -18.52
CA THR A 260 10.74 10.75 -17.98
C THR A 260 10.52 11.10 -16.50
N ASP A 261 11.60 11.19 -15.73
CA ASP A 261 11.69 11.76 -14.38
C ASP A 261 12.15 13.22 -14.38
N GLU A 262 12.40 13.81 -15.56
CA GLU A 262 12.87 15.17 -15.78
C GLU A 262 11.90 15.96 -16.67
N ARG A 263 10.62 16.01 -16.26
CA ARG A 263 9.56 16.69 -17.03
C ARG A 263 9.89 18.15 -17.36
N ALA A 264 10.48 18.88 -16.41
CA ALA A 264 10.83 20.28 -16.58
C ALA A 264 11.88 20.45 -17.69
N PHE A 265 12.92 19.60 -17.71
CA PHE A 265 13.95 19.62 -18.76
C PHE A 265 13.34 19.51 -20.17
N TYR A 266 12.43 18.57 -20.38
CA TYR A 266 11.79 18.40 -21.68
C TYR A 266 10.82 19.53 -22.00
N ALA A 267 10.10 20.08 -21.03
CA ALA A 267 9.20 21.20 -21.24
C ALA A 267 9.95 22.47 -21.70
N GLU A 268 11.16 22.70 -21.16
CA GLU A 268 11.98 23.86 -21.51
C GLU A 268 12.71 23.69 -22.86
N ASN A 269 13.26 22.49 -23.10
CA ASN A 269 14.09 22.25 -24.30
C ASN A 269 13.30 21.83 -25.53
N TYR A 270 12.08 21.30 -25.34
CA TYR A 270 11.21 20.79 -26.41
C TYR A 270 9.77 21.33 -26.28
N PRO A 271 9.57 22.65 -26.35
CA PRO A 271 8.25 23.28 -26.12
C PRO A 271 7.19 22.88 -27.15
N GLN A 272 7.59 22.26 -28.27
CA GLN A 272 6.68 21.74 -29.28
C GLN A 272 6.11 20.34 -28.96
N LEU A 273 6.63 19.66 -27.93
CA LEU A 273 6.14 18.35 -27.54
C LEU A 273 4.95 18.46 -26.58
N ALA A 274 4.02 17.54 -26.72
CA ALA A 274 2.96 17.36 -25.74
C ALA A 274 3.51 16.56 -24.56
N ILE A 275 3.63 17.21 -23.40
CA ILE A 275 4.14 16.58 -22.17
C ILE A 275 3.02 16.59 -21.14
N GLU A 276 2.50 15.42 -20.84
CA GLU A 276 1.51 15.25 -19.79
C GLU A 276 2.20 15.16 -18.43
N ARG A 277 1.59 15.76 -17.40
CA ARG A 277 2.04 15.62 -16.01
C ARG A 277 1.98 14.15 -15.59
N GLY A 278 2.93 13.75 -14.76
CA GLY A 278 2.98 12.44 -14.12
C GLY A 278 1.71 12.16 -13.32
N SER A 279 1.35 10.90 -13.25
CA SER A 279 0.41 10.34 -12.30
C SER A 279 0.85 8.90 -12.02
N VAL A 280 0.47 8.38 -10.88
CA VAL A 280 0.84 7.02 -10.49
C VAL A 280 0.40 6.00 -11.54
N ASP A 281 -0.81 6.14 -12.12
CA ASP A 281 -1.30 5.27 -13.20
C ASP A 281 -0.42 5.29 -14.46
N LYS A 282 0.02 6.49 -14.89
CA LYS A 282 0.87 6.64 -16.08
C LYS A 282 2.23 6.03 -15.85
N VAL A 283 2.83 6.30 -14.68
CA VAL A 283 4.13 5.75 -14.29
C VAL A 283 4.06 4.22 -14.25
N ILE A 284 3.07 3.64 -13.54
CA ILE A 284 2.88 2.20 -13.48
C ILE A 284 2.71 1.60 -14.87
N THR A 285 1.84 2.18 -15.68
CA THR A 285 1.57 1.67 -17.03
C THR A 285 2.84 1.65 -17.87
N MET A 286 3.65 2.69 -17.79
CA MET A 286 4.90 2.79 -18.53
C MET A 286 6.00 1.88 -17.95
N MET A 287 6.08 1.74 -16.63
CA MET A 287 7.04 0.82 -15.99
C MET A 287 6.79 -0.64 -16.38
N ILE A 288 5.52 -1.04 -16.49
CA ILE A 288 5.13 -2.44 -16.85
C ILE A 288 5.20 -2.66 -18.37
N LYS A 289 4.68 -1.74 -19.18
CA LYS A 289 4.46 -1.95 -20.62
C LYS A 289 5.50 -1.28 -21.51
N GLY A 290 6.31 -0.40 -20.96
CA GLY A 290 7.38 0.30 -21.68
C GLY A 290 8.66 -0.53 -21.73
N GLU A 291 9.39 -0.37 -22.83
CA GLU A 291 10.72 -0.95 -23.01
C GLU A 291 11.80 -0.01 -22.48
N VAL A 292 12.91 -0.56 -22.01
CA VAL A 292 14.12 0.20 -21.72
C VAL A 292 14.83 0.49 -23.02
N LEU A 293 15.39 1.70 -23.18
CA LEU A 293 16.18 2.10 -24.35
C LEU A 293 17.51 1.38 -24.41
#